data_aa61b84f7277b0b26c7dd9eabbd585a2
#
_entry.id   aa61b84f7277b0b26c7dd9eabbd585a2
#
_cell.length_a   1.000
_cell.length_b   1.000
_cell.length_c   1.000
_cell.angle_alpha   90.00
_cell.angle_beta   90.00
_cell.angle_gamma   90.00
#
_symmetry.space_group_name_H-M   'P 1'
#
loop_
_entity.id
_entity.type
_entity.pdbx_description
1 polymer ?
#
loop_
_entity_poly.entity_id
_entity_poly.type
_entity_poly.pdbx_seq_one_letter_code
_entity_poly.pdbx_strand_id
1 'polypeptide(L)'
;MRAAVDSVNKNPAGRAGYTSSSPNKQYDYDHRYDSAVYYDKAFRDRKLSVLKTAYEQYKKEAAEYAGPAVVETFGEDSFSPVNKEEAWSFTEKQQRLFLEYRNLSMPVVNQYIPGDETSFTIIAFPLPSIGPDFEEIFKETIDINTLDYVKYQKIQQHIIDALDRAEYVEVLGNGKNRTNLRIDLAELSDPASQTRFENCVADVNIPLGEVFTSPRLSGTEGLLHVGSVYISGIQFKDLTMEFKEGRVTSVSCGNFLEALPPLAGEQEKKEAAEAGRKLVVQEIMNQHETLPMGEFAIGTNTTAYAMAERFGITDRLPILIVEKMGPHFAVGDTCYSWSEDSPMYNPDGKEMTARDNEVSILRKEDVSRAYFGVHKDITIPYKELGSITVVEPGGTRVSIIKDGRFVLPGTEELNQALDR
;
A
#
# COMPACT_ATOMS: atom_id res chain seq x y z
N MET A 1 15.80 16.76 6.89
CA MET A 1 15.72 17.06 8.33
C MET A 1 16.25 18.44 8.69
N ARG A 2 17.55 18.78 8.53
CA ARG A 2 18.10 20.10 8.91
C ARG A 2 17.32 21.29 8.31
N ALA A 3 16.99 21.24 7.02
CA ALA A 3 16.23 22.30 6.37
C ALA A 3 14.79 22.45 6.90
N ALA A 4 14.15 21.37 7.28
CA ALA A 4 12.82 21.39 7.88
C ALA A 4 12.88 21.96 9.31
N VAL A 5 13.83 21.53 10.12
CA VAL A 5 14.03 22.03 11.49
C VAL A 5 14.43 23.51 11.47
N ASP A 6 15.35 23.92 10.59
CA ASP A 6 15.73 25.32 10.42
C ASP A 6 14.55 26.20 9.97
N SER A 7 13.60 25.65 9.21
CA SER A 7 12.39 26.38 8.76
C SER A 7 11.39 26.58 9.89
N VAL A 8 11.21 25.61 10.77
CA VAL A 8 10.34 25.70 11.96
C VAL A 8 10.86 26.72 12.94
N ASN A 9 12.17 26.71 13.23
CA ASN A 9 12.80 27.62 14.21
C ASN A 9 12.84 29.09 13.74
N LYS A 10 12.78 29.37 12.44
CA LYS A 10 12.84 30.73 11.88
C LYS A 10 11.49 31.38 11.69
N ASN A 11 10.40 30.65 11.79
CA ASN A 11 9.06 31.20 11.58
C ASN A 11 8.01 30.45 12.44
N PRO A 12 7.75 30.90 13.66
CA PRO A 12 6.76 30.30 14.56
C PRO A 12 5.32 30.29 14.03
N ALA A 13 5.03 31.01 12.93
CA ALA A 13 3.74 30.96 12.26
C ALA A 13 3.57 29.77 11.31
N GLY A 14 4.55 28.85 11.25
CA GLY A 14 4.57 27.69 10.35
C GLY A 14 4.88 28.07 8.91
N ARG A 15 5.82 27.34 8.30
CA ARG A 15 6.02 27.40 6.86
C ARG A 15 5.46 26.13 6.24
N ALA A 16 4.56 26.28 5.28
CA ALA A 16 4.25 25.18 4.38
C ALA A 16 5.53 24.80 3.61
N GLY A 17 5.93 23.56 3.71
CA GLY A 17 6.93 22.98 2.81
C GLY A 17 6.24 22.69 1.47
N TYR A 18 6.88 23.04 0.37
CA TYR A 18 6.41 22.67 -0.96
C TYR A 18 7.50 21.86 -1.65
N THR A 19 7.12 20.70 -2.16
CA THR A 19 7.93 19.91 -3.08
C THR A 19 7.14 19.78 -4.38
N SER A 20 7.74 20.20 -5.50
CA SER A 20 7.16 19.97 -6.82
C SER A 20 7.66 18.66 -7.39
N SER A 21 6.84 18.04 -8.24
CA SER A 21 7.31 16.95 -9.09
C SER A 21 8.44 17.43 -9.98
N SER A 22 9.42 16.56 -10.20
CA SER A 22 10.49 16.86 -11.15
C SER A 22 9.93 17.03 -12.56
N PRO A 23 10.35 18.07 -13.28
CA PRO A 23 9.97 18.25 -14.67
C PRO A 23 10.57 17.16 -15.60
N ASN A 24 11.54 16.39 -15.12
CA ASN A 24 12.15 15.28 -15.83
C ASN A 24 12.14 14.02 -14.96
N LYS A 25 11.01 13.28 -14.98
CA LYS A 25 10.83 12.03 -14.23
C LYS A 25 11.87 10.96 -14.62
N GLN A 26 12.32 10.94 -15.87
CA GLN A 26 13.36 10.00 -16.30
C GLN A 26 14.71 10.33 -15.64
N TYR A 27 15.05 11.61 -15.48
CA TYR A 27 16.25 12.01 -14.77
C TYR A 27 16.22 11.55 -13.31
N ASP A 28 15.12 11.76 -12.61
CA ASP A 28 14.99 11.31 -11.21
C ASP A 28 15.06 9.80 -11.10
N TYR A 29 14.46 9.09 -12.05
CA TYR A 29 14.52 7.64 -12.11
C TYR A 29 15.96 7.13 -12.32
N ASP A 30 16.68 7.70 -13.27
CA ASP A 30 18.08 7.34 -13.56
C ASP A 30 18.99 7.57 -12.36
N HIS A 31 18.74 8.63 -11.59
CA HIS A 31 19.60 9.08 -10.47
C HIS A 31 19.13 8.61 -9.08
N ARG A 32 18.09 7.80 -9.00
CA ARG A 32 17.52 7.35 -7.70
C ARG A 32 18.50 6.57 -6.82
N TYR A 33 19.51 5.97 -7.41
CA TYR A 33 20.54 5.19 -6.73
C TYR A 33 21.96 5.76 -6.85
N ASP A 34 22.14 7.00 -7.15
CA ASP A 34 23.45 7.67 -7.26
C ASP A 34 24.33 7.49 -6.03
N SER A 35 23.71 7.34 -4.86
CA SER A 35 24.43 7.03 -3.63
C SER A 35 25.20 5.70 -3.68
N ALA A 36 24.89 4.81 -4.63
CA ALA A 36 25.65 3.58 -4.85
C ALA A 36 27.15 3.82 -5.08
N VAL A 37 27.51 4.99 -5.62
CA VAL A 37 28.92 5.40 -5.83
C VAL A 37 29.73 5.39 -4.52
N TYR A 38 29.10 5.70 -3.40
CA TYR A 38 29.79 5.86 -2.10
C TYR A 38 29.10 5.15 -0.93
N TYR A 39 28.01 4.40 -1.16
CA TYR A 39 27.26 3.76 -0.09
C TYR A 39 28.02 2.53 0.43
N ASP A 40 28.69 2.70 1.54
CA ASP A 40 29.39 1.65 2.27
C ASP A 40 28.99 1.62 3.75
N LYS A 41 29.54 0.68 4.51
CA LYS A 41 29.29 0.55 5.94
C LYS A 41 29.68 1.83 6.70
N ALA A 42 30.80 2.45 6.36
CA ALA A 42 31.27 3.66 7.03
C ALA A 42 30.31 4.84 6.78
N PHE A 43 29.76 4.96 5.55
CA PHE A 43 28.75 5.96 5.24
C PHE A 43 27.46 5.71 6.02
N ARG A 44 26.97 4.47 6.05
CA ARG A 44 25.79 4.07 6.84
C ARG A 44 25.97 4.44 8.32
N ASP A 45 27.10 4.07 8.92
CA ASP A 45 27.37 4.31 10.33
C ASP A 45 27.45 5.79 10.65
N ARG A 46 28.09 6.59 9.78
CA ARG A 46 28.11 8.06 9.89
C ARG A 46 26.71 8.66 9.79
N LYS A 47 25.90 8.19 8.82
CA LYS A 47 24.53 8.66 8.65
C LYS A 47 23.68 8.41 9.89
N LEU A 48 23.81 7.21 10.50
CA LEU A 48 23.14 6.86 11.75
C LEU A 48 23.63 7.71 12.93
N SER A 49 24.95 7.94 13.05
CA SER A 49 25.53 8.79 14.08
C SER A 49 25.04 10.25 13.97
N VAL A 50 24.98 10.79 12.76
CA VAL A 50 24.44 12.15 12.51
C VAL A 50 22.96 12.23 12.87
N LEU A 51 22.19 11.19 12.57
CA LEU A 51 20.76 11.11 12.94
C LEU A 51 20.59 11.19 14.46
N LYS A 52 21.33 10.36 15.20
CA LYS A 52 21.31 10.36 16.68
C LYS A 52 21.69 11.72 17.26
N THR A 53 22.78 12.31 16.76
CA THR A 53 23.23 13.63 17.20
C THR A 53 22.19 14.72 16.93
N ALA A 54 21.53 14.68 15.77
CA ALA A 54 20.48 15.64 15.41
C ALA A 54 19.27 15.50 16.35
N TYR A 55 18.80 14.28 16.60
CA TYR A 55 17.68 14.07 17.52
C TYR A 55 18.01 14.47 18.96
N GLU A 56 19.21 14.15 19.45
CA GLU A 56 19.64 14.60 20.80
C GLU A 56 19.70 16.13 20.91
N GLN A 57 20.17 16.80 19.84
CA GLN A 57 20.21 18.26 19.78
C GLN A 57 18.82 18.91 19.79
N TYR A 58 17.85 18.26 19.12
CA TYR A 58 16.50 18.78 18.92
C TYR A 58 15.44 17.91 19.62
N LYS A 59 15.79 17.28 20.73
CA LYS A 59 14.90 16.33 21.41
C LYS A 59 13.60 16.96 21.92
N LYS A 60 13.64 18.24 22.29
CA LYS A 60 12.45 18.95 22.73
C LYS A 60 11.47 19.13 21.57
N GLU A 61 11.97 19.62 20.44
CA GLU A 61 11.18 19.83 19.23
C GLU A 61 10.67 18.48 18.66
N ALA A 62 11.44 17.43 18.81
CA ALA A 62 11.02 16.08 18.40
C ALA A 62 9.89 15.56 19.29
N ALA A 63 9.95 15.76 20.60
CA ALA A 63 8.89 15.36 21.53
C ALA A 63 7.60 16.18 21.39
N GLU A 64 7.70 17.42 20.89
CA GLU A 64 6.56 18.30 20.61
C GLU A 64 6.00 18.10 19.18
N TYR A 65 6.57 17.18 18.40
CA TYR A 65 6.14 16.95 17.02
C TYR A 65 4.85 16.13 16.97
N ALA A 66 3.76 16.77 16.61
CA ALA A 66 2.43 16.16 16.55
C ALA A 66 2.16 15.35 15.24
N GLY A 67 3.09 15.34 14.30
CA GLY A 67 2.96 14.69 12.99
C GLY A 67 2.66 15.65 11.85
N PRO A 68 2.71 15.19 10.60
CA PRO A 68 2.48 16.02 9.42
C PRO A 68 1.00 16.07 9.03
N ALA A 69 0.58 17.21 8.47
CA ALA A 69 -0.58 17.28 7.58
C ALA A 69 -0.07 17.45 6.15
N VAL A 70 -0.45 16.54 5.27
CA VAL A 70 0.05 16.46 3.89
C VAL A 70 -1.07 16.66 2.90
N VAL A 71 -0.87 17.49 1.90
CA VAL A 71 -1.70 17.54 0.70
C VAL A 71 -0.91 16.91 -0.43
N GLU A 72 -1.35 15.75 -0.87
CA GLU A 72 -0.82 15.08 -2.05
C GLU A 72 -1.51 15.63 -3.29
N THR A 73 -0.76 15.88 -4.35
CA THR A 73 -1.33 16.34 -5.61
C THR A 73 -1.16 15.30 -6.70
N PHE A 74 -2.16 15.19 -7.59
CA PHE A 74 -2.18 14.20 -8.66
C PHE A 74 -2.71 14.78 -9.97
N GLY A 75 -2.61 14.00 -11.06
CA GLY A 75 -3.13 14.39 -12.38
C GLY A 75 -2.04 14.60 -13.42
N GLU A 76 -0.80 14.27 -13.09
CA GLU A 76 0.26 14.20 -14.09
C GLU A 76 0.11 12.92 -14.93
N ASP A 77 0.61 12.98 -16.17
CA ASP A 77 0.63 11.79 -17.04
C ASP A 77 1.43 10.66 -16.41
N SER A 78 0.97 9.44 -16.63
CA SER A 78 1.68 8.23 -16.20
C SER A 78 3.09 8.21 -16.81
N PHE A 79 4.05 7.77 -16.00
CA PHE A 79 5.45 7.71 -16.39
C PHE A 79 5.88 6.25 -16.60
N SER A 80 6.45 5.97 -17.76
CA SER A 80 7.08 4.67 -18.03
C SER A 80 8.59 4.86 -18.12
N PRO A 81 9.35 4.44 -17.10
CA PRO A 81 10.79 4.63 -17.08
C PRO A 81 11.48 3.72 -18.11
N VAL A 82 12.58 4.24 -18.65
CA VAL A 82 13.52 3.45 -19.47
C VAL A 82 14.75 3.17 -18.62
N ASN A 83 15.07 1.89 -18.44
CA ASN A 83 16.32 1.50 -17.78
C ASN A 83 17.52 1.83 -18.68
N LYS A 84 18.52 2.52 -18.11
CA LYS A 84 19.76 2.86 -18.77
C LYS A 84 20.92 2.13 -18.11
N GLU A 85 21.82 1.61 -18.92
CA GLU A 85 23.02 0.89 -18.44
C GLU A 85 23.95 1.78 -17.61
N GLU A 86 23.95 3.08 -17.90
CA GLU A 86 24.75 4.08 -17.20
C GLU A 86 24.19 4.47 -15.82
N ALA A 87 22.92 4.18 -15.55
CA ALA A 87 22.29 4.49 -14.27
C ALA A 87 22.84 3.60 -13.15
N TRP A 88 23.20 4.21 -12.04
CA TRP A 88 23.68 3.48 -10.88
C TRP A 88 22.57 2.61 -10.26
N SER A 89 22.95 1.44 -9.77
CA SER A 89 22.09 0.57 -8.96
C SER A 89 22.85 0.07 -7.75
N PHE A 90 22.15 -0.22 -6.67
CA PHE A 90 22.76 -0.85 -5.51
C PHE A 90 23.16 -2.30 -5.83
N THR A 91 24.37 -2.68 -5.42
CA THR A 91 24.73 -4.09 -5.30
C THR A 91 23.93 -4.73 -4.16
N GLU A 92 23.79 -6.05 -4.12
CA GLU A 92 23.13 -6.76 -3.03
C GLU A 92 23.69 -6.39 -1.65
N LYS A 93 25.01 -6.18 -1.55
CA LYS A 93 25.64 -5.73 -0.30
C LYS A 93 25.15 -4.32 0.10
N GLN A 94 25.05 -3.42 -0.83
CA GLN A 94 24.57 -2.05 -0.59
C GLN A 94 23.08 -2.02 -0.25
N GLN A 95 22.28 -2.86 -0.90
CA GLN A 95 20.88 -3.06 -0.56
C GLN A 95 20.71 -3.50 0.90
N ARG A 96 21.47 -4.52 1.33
CA ARG A 96 21.47 -4.97 2.72
C ARG A 96 21.86 -3.85 3.69
N LEU A 97 22.91 -3.09 3.38
CA LEU A 97 23.33 -1.95 4.20
C LEU A 97 22.26 -0.83 4.25
N PHE A 98 21.54 -0.61 3.16
CA PHE A 98 20.45 0.35 3.11
C PHE A 98 19.27 -0.09 3.99
N LEU A 99 18.88 -1.35 3.92
CA LEU A 99 17.85 -1.93 4.77
C LEU A 99 18.28 -1.92 6.25
N GLU A 100 19.53 -2.31 6.55
CA GLU A 100 20.10 -2.21 7.89
C GLU A 100 20.03 -0.77 8.44
N TYR A 101 20.33 0.22 7.60
CA TYR A 101 20.19 1.62 8.02
C TYR A 101 18.74 1.96 8.39
N ARG A 102 17.76 1.55 7.60
CA ARG A 102 16.34 1.78 7.91
C ARG A 102 15.97 1.14 9.25
N ASN A 103 16.32 -0.12 9.43
CA ASN A 103 16.03 -0.88 10.66
C ASN A 103 16.72 -0.30 11.90
N LEU A 104 17.90 0.29 11.76
CA LEU A 104 18.62 0.95 12.86
C LEU A 104 18.15 2.39 13.10
N SER A 105 17.63 3.08 12.08
CA SER A 105 17.19 4.47 12.19
C SER A 105 15.81 4.62 12.81
N MET A 106 14.88 3.70 12.52
CA MET A 106 13.51 3.80 13.04
C MET A 106 13.42 3.74 14.57
N PRO A 107 14.10 2.82 15.28
CA PRO A 107 14.13 2.84 16.74
C PRO A 107 14.71 4.15 17.32
N VAL A 108 15.67 4.78 16.61
CA VAL A 108 16.19 6.11 17.02
C VAL A 108 15.11 7.18 16.87
N VAL A 109 14.36 7.16 15.76
CA VAL A 109 13.23 8.10 15.55
C VAL A 109 12.20 7.92 16.66
N ASN A 110 11.75 6.68 16.90
CA ASN A 110 10.70 6.37 17.88
C ASN A 110 11.10 6.67 19.32
N GLN A 111 12.43 6.71 19.63
CA GLN A 111 12.91 7.14 20.94
C GLN A 111 12.63 8.62 21.24
N TYR A 112 12.60 9.47 20.21
CA TYR A 112 12.46 10.93 20.36
C TYR A 112 11.09 11.45 19.95
N ILE A 113 10.41 10.73 19.06
CA ILE A 113 9.05 11.05 18.58
C ILE A 113 8.12 9.96 19.10
N PRO A 114 7.32 10.22 20.16
CA PRO A 114 6.37 9.24 20.69
C PRO A 114 5.30 8.92 19.65
N GLY A 115 5.22 7.67 19.22
CA GLY A 115 4.26 7.25 18.18
C GLY A 115 2.81 7.31 18.63
N ASP A 116 2.55 7.16 19.93
CA ASP A 116 1.25 7.26 20.57
C ASP A 116 0.76 8.71 20.78
N GLU A 117 1.67 9.68 20.66
CA GLU A 117 1.36 11.12 20.76
C GLU A 117 1.42 11.82 19.38
N THR A 118 1.76 11.09 18.32
CA THR A 118 1.84 11.63 16.95
C THR A 118 0.76 11.06 16.07
N SER A 119 0.23 11.89 15.20
CA SER A 119 -0.68 11.51 14.13
C SER A 119 -0.21 12.12 12.82
N PHE A 120 -0.72 11.62 11.70
CA PHE A 120 -0.60 12.34 10.44
C PHE A 120 -1.95 12.33 9.73
N THR A 121 -2.14 13.30 8.87
CA THR A 121 -3.30 13.34 7.98
C THR A 121 -2.79 13.60 6.58
N ILE A 122 -3.27 12.82 5.63
CA ILE A 122 -2.98 13.01 4.22
C ILE A 122 -4.29 13.10 3.43
N ILE A 123 -4.38 14.09 2.54
CA ILE A 123 -5.50 14.32 1.65
C ILE A 123 -5.00 14.57 0.24
N ALA A 124 -5.72 14.10 -0.76
CA ALA A 124 -5.30 14.25 -2.16
C ALA A 124 -6.22 15.19 -2.95
N PHE A 125 -5.60 15.98 -3.85
CA PHE A 125 -6.32 16.85 -4.78
C PHE A 125 -5.69 16.83 -6.18
N PRO A 126 -6.52 16.92 -7.25
CA PRO A 126 -6.03 16.98 -8.61
C PRO A 126 -5.35 18.32 -8.93
N LEU A 127 -4.37 18.28 -9.83
CA LEU A 127 -3.79 19.45 -10.48
C LEU A 127 -4.50 19.73 -11.82
N PRO A 128 -4.46 20.98 -12.32
CA PRO A 128 -5.01 21.31 -13.66
C PRO A 128 -4.41 20.50 -14.81
N SER A 129 -3.23 19.93 -14.63
CA SER A 129 -2.58 19.01 -15.59
C SER A 129 -3.35 17.71 -15.83
N ILE A 130 -4.34 17.38 -14.98
CA ILE A 130 -5.18 16.20 -15.16
C ILE A 130 -6.01 16.25 -16.46
N GLY A 131 -6.25 17.44 -16.99
CA GLY A 131 -6.91 17.60 -18.28
C GLY A 131 -8.07 18.58 -18.29
N PRO A 132 -8.86 18.59 -19.39
CA PRO A 132 -9.94 19.58 -19.60
C PRO A 132 -11.07 19.45 -18.56
N ASP A 133 -11.27 18.28 -17.98
CA ASP A 133 -12.31 18.01 -17.00
C ASP A 133 -11.89 18.33 -15.55
N PHE A 134 -10.80 19.08 -15.38
CA PHE A 134 -10.20 19.38 -14.07
C PHE A 134 -11.24 19.92 -13.05
N GLU A 135 -12.08 20.86 -13.44
CA GLU A 135 -13.05 21.47 -12.51
C GLU A 135 -14.07 20.44 -12.00
N GLU A 136 -14.52 19.54 -12.87
CA GLU A 136 -15.47 18.47 -12.52
C GLU A 136 -14.79 17.41 -11.66
N ILE A 137 -13.60 16.96 -12.03
CA ILE A 137 -12.77 16.01 -11.26
C ILE A 137 -12.45 16.59 -9.87
N PHE A 138 -12.10 17.89 -9.79
CA PHE A 138 -11.82 18.56 -8.52
C PHE A 138 -13.06 18.57 -7.61
N LYS A 139 -14.23 18.90 -8.16
CA LYS A 139 -15.48 18.87 -7.42
C LYS A 139 -15.80 17.48 -6.90
N GLU A 140 -15.68 16.44 -7.73
CA GLU A 140 -15.92 15.07 -7.30
C GLU A 140 -14.87 14.57 -6.29
N THR A 141 -13.62 15.05 -6.41
CA THR A 141 -12.61 14.77 -5.39
C THR A 141 -13.00 15.35 -4.03
N ILE A 142 -13.61 16.56 -4.00
CA ILE A 142 -14.15 17.10 -2.74
C ILE A 142 -15.27 16.21 -2.21
N ASP A 143 -16.19 15.76 -3.06
CA ASP A 143 -17.29 14.88 -2.66
C ASP A 143 -16.75 13.54 -2.10
N ILE A 144 -15.71 12.97 -2.71
CA ILE A 144 -15.03 11.77 -2.25
C ILE A 144 -14.33 11.99 -0.91
N ASN A 145 -13.65 13.12 -0.74
CA ASN A 145 -12.90 13.46 0.48
C ASN A 145 -13.82 13.83 1.66
N THR A 146 -15.10 14.12 1.39
CA THR A 146 -16.09 14.55 2.40
C THR A 146 -17.25 13.57 2.57
N LEU A 147 -17.06 12.31 2.21
CA LEU A 147 -18.04 11.25 2.44
C LEU A 147 -18.43 11.16 3.92
N ASP A 148 -19.69 10.81 4.20
CA ASP A 148 -20.20 10.65 5.55
C ASP A 148 -19.49 9.49 6.28
N TYR A 149 -18.49 9.83 7.08
CA TYR A 149 -17.67 8.86 7.78
C TYR A 149 -18.46 8.03 8.78
N VAL A 150 -19.49 8.57 9.42
CA VAL A 150 -20.35 7.85 10.38
C VAL A 150 -21.14 6.76 9.67
N LYS A 151 -21.61 7.04 8.47
CA LYS A 151 -22.31 6.10 7.62
C LYS A 151 -21.36 4.99 7.11
N TYR A 152 -20.19 5.36 6.60
CA TYR A 152 -19.21 4.39 6.13
C TYR A 152 -18.68 3.51 7.26
N GLN A 153 -18.47 4.07 8.43
CA GLN A 153 -18.13 3.32 9.65
C GLN A 153 -19.12 2.17 9.92
N LYS A 154 -20.43 2.43 9.77
CA LYS A 154 -21.47 1.41 9.97
C LYS A 154 -21.47 0.36 8.86
N ILE A 155 -21.32 0.79 7.61
CA ILE A 155 -21.25 -0.13 6.45
C ILE A 155 -20.02 -1.04 6.58
N GLN A 156 -18.88 -0.48 6.88
CA GLN A 156 -17.62 -1.22 7.07
C GLN A 156 -17.71 -2.17 8.27
N GLN A 157 -18.44 -1.79 9.33
CA GLN A 157 -18.65 -2.68 10.48
C GLN A 157 -19.41 -3.95 10.09
N HIS A 158 -20.40 -3.90 9.19
CA HIS A 158 -21.06 -5.13 8.69
C HIS A 158 -20.08 -6.07 8.00
N ILE A 159 -19.12 -5.50 7.25
CA ILE A 159 -18.06 -6.29 6.58
C ILE A 159 -17.15 -6.91 7.64
N ILE A 160 -16.70 -6.14 8.62
CA ILE A 160 -15.83 -6.60 9.72
C ILE A 160 -16.52 -7.70 10.53
N ASP A 161 -17.80 -7.53 10.88
CA ASP A 161 -18.57 -8.52 11.63
C ASP A 161 -18.68 -9.88 10.89
N ALA A 162 -18.70 -9.86 9.56
CA ALA A 162 -18.64 -11.07 8.76
C ALA A 162 -17.21 -11.66 8.73
N LEU A 163 -16.19 -10.82 8.55
CA LEU A 163 -14.79 -11.23 8.49
C LEU A 163 -14.27 -11.75 9.83
N ASP A 164 -14.74 -11.22 10.97
CA ASP A 164 -14.36 -11.69 12.31
C ASP A 164 -14.86 -13.11 12.62
N ARG A 165 -15.85 -13.61 11.87
CA ARG A 165 -16.31 -15.00 11.96
C ARG A 165 -15.56 -15.97 11.03
N ALA A 166 -14.72 -15.45 10.15
CA ALA A 166 -14.03 -16.26 9.15
C ALA A 166 -12.98 -17.21 9.77
N GLU A 167 -12.89 -18.41 9.24
CA GLU A 167 -11.69 -19.24 9.34
C GLU A 167 -10.68 -18.75 8.30
N TYR A 168 -11.15 -18.50 7.08
CA TYR A 168 -10.39 -17.90 5.99
C TYR A 168 -11.31 -17.15 5.02
N VAL A 169 -10.72 -16.36 4.14
CA VAL A 169 -11.41 -15.62 3.06
C VAL A 169 -10.96 -16.16 1.71
N GLU A 170 -11.91 -16.39 0.81
CA GLU A 170 -11.63 -16.70 -0.60
C GLU A 170 -11.86 -15.47 -1.47
N VAL A 171 -10.90 -15.18 -2.33
CA VAL A 171 -10.98 -14.10 -3.32
C VAL A 171 -10.82 -14.68 -4.71
N LEU A 172 -11.83 -14.48 -5.55
CA LEU A 172 -11.84 -14.99 -6.93
C LEU A 172 -11.96 -13.84 -7.93
N GLY A 173 -11.20 -13.93 -9.02
CA GLY A 173 -11.31 -13.04 -10.16
C GLY A 173 -12.53 -13.33 -11.04
N ASN A 174 -12.84 -12.39 -11.94
CA ASN A 174 -13.92 -12.50 -12.93
C ASN A 174 -13.39 -12.29 -14.35
N GLY A 175 -14.04 -12.89 -15.32
CA GLY A 175 -13.72 -12.75 -16.74
C GLY A 175 -12.31 -13.27 -17.08
N LYS A 176 -11.40 -12.36 -17.40
CA LYS A 176 -10.00 -12.68 -17.68
C LYS A 176 -9.12 -12.66 -16.42
N ASN A 177 -9.60 -12.12 -15.32
CA ASN A 177 -8.87 -12.11 -14.08
C ASN A 177 -8.81 -13.52 -13.49
N ARG A 178 -7.60 -13.99 -13.22
CA ARG A 178 -7.30 -15.36 -12.79
C ARG A 178 -7.06 -15.46 -11.29
N THR A 179 -7.35 -14.41 -10.53
CA THR A 179 -7.17 -14.44 -9.07
C THR A 179 -7.93 -15.60 -8.45
N ASN A 180 -7.22 -16.34 -7.61
CA ASN A 180 -7.75 -17.42 -6.81
C ASN A 180 -6.90 -17.51 -5.55
N LEU A 181 -7.29 -16.76 -4.52
CA LEU A 181 -6.57 -16.62 -3.26
C LEU A 181 -7.39 -17.17 -2.11
N ARG A 182 -6.73 -17.89 -1.23
CA ARG A 182 -7.15 -18.19 0.13
C ARG A 182 -6.32 -17.32 1.08
N ILE A 183 -6.99 -16.54 1.91
CA ILE A 183 -6.39 -15.67 2.91
C ILE A 183 -6.77 -16.19 4.29
N ASP A 184 -5.81 -16.71 5.02
CA ASP A 184 -5.99 -17.15 6.39
C ASP A 184 -5.87 -15.95 7.34
N LEU A 185 -6.65 -15.99 8.42
CA LEU A 185 -6.76 -14.89 9.38
C LEU A 185 -6.25 -15.29 10.75
N ALA A 186 -5.73 -14.31 11.49
CA ALA A 186 -5.33 -14.49 12.88
C ALA A 186 -6.52 -14.97 13.73
N GLU A 187 -6.28 -15.77 14.76
CA GLU A 187 -7.32 -16.18 15.71
C GLU A 187 -7.66 -15.06 16.68
N LEU A 188 -8.93 -14.89 16.99
CA LEU A 188 -9.38 -14.00 18.07
C LEU A 188 -9.45 -14.78 19.37
N SER A 189 -8.75 -14.31 20.39
CA SER A 189 -8.83 -14.93 21.72
C SER A 189 -10.09 -14.51 22.48
N ASP A 190 -10.62 -13.33 22.22
CA ASP A 190 -11.87 -12.82 22.77
C ASP A 190 -12.66 -12.01 21.72
N PRO A 191 -13.54 -12.63 20.91
CA PRO A 191 -14.32 -11.92 19.89
C PRO A 191 -15.25 -10.82 20.42
N ALA A 192 -15.51 -10.78 21.74
CA ALA A 192 -16.35 -9.75 22.34
C ALA A 192 -15.60 -8.40 22.47
N SER A 193 -14.28 -8.44 22.67
CA SER A 193 -13.45 -7.25 22.90
C SER A 193 -12.39 -7.03 21.81
N GLN A 194 -12.26 -7.96 20.87
CA GLN A 194 -11.22 -7.96 19.84
C GLN A 194 -11.82 -8.05 18.44
N THR A 195 -11.08 -7.53 17.45
CA THR A 195 -11.37 -7.64 16.03
C THR A 195 -10.07 -7.88 15.25
N ARG A 196 -10.18 -8.48 14.06
CA ARG A 196 -9.04 -8.71 13.15
C ARG A 196 -8.85 -7.63 12.13
N PHE A 197 -9.89 -6.82 11.88
CA PHE A 197 -9.86 -5.81 10.83
C PHE A 197 -10.00 -4.43 11.42
N GLU A 198 -9.21 -3.49 10.90
CA GLU A 198 -9.39 -2.07 11.18
C GLU A 198 -10.56 -1.52 10.36
N ASN A 199 -11.40 -0.74 11.02
CA ASN A 199 -12.45 0.04 10.38
C ASN A 199 -11.88 1.42 10.02
N CYS A 200 -11.19 1.51 8.85
CA CYS A 200 -10.49 2.70 8.44
C CYS A 200 -11.47 3.75 7.91
N VAL A 201 -11.69 4.76 8.71
CA VAL A 201 -12.44 5.98 8.36
C VAL A 201 -11.47 7.16 8.20
N ALA A 202 -11.97 8.35 7.88
CA ALA A 202 -11.15 9.52 7.55
C ALA A 202 -10.48 10.16 8.78
N ASP A 203 -9.63 9.42 9.48
CA ASP A 203 -8.85 9.87 10.63
C ASP A 203 -7.38 10.14 10.26
N VAL A 204 -6.79 9.34 9.39
CA VAL A 204 -5.42 9.48 8.86
C VAL A 204 -5.45 9.75 7.36
N ASN A 205 -6.01 8.83 6.59
CA ASN A 205 -6.10 8.89 5.14
C ASN A 205 -7.44 9.48 4.69
N ILE A 206 -7.41 10.53 3.86
CA ILE A 206 -8.57 11.11 3.20
C ILE A 206 -8.40 10.97 1.68
N PRO A 207 -9.29 10.26 1.00
CA PRO A 207 -10.62 9.78 1.41
C PRO A 207 -10.60 8.54 2.30
N LEU A 208 -11.74 8.35 2.98
CA LEU A 208 -12.03 7.13 3.74
C LEU A 208 -12.32 5.94 2.83
N GLY A 209 -12.36 4.75 3.40
CA GLY A 209 -13.08 3.67 2.78
C GLY A 209 -12.31 2.38 2.60
N GLU A 210 -11.94 1.72 3.71
CA GLU A 210 -11.46 0.34 3.68
C GLU A 210 -11.62 -0.35 5.02
N VAL A 211 -11.57 -1.67 4.97
CA VAL A 211 -11.32 -2.53 6.12
C VAL A 211 -10.10 -3.38 5.80
N PHE A 212 -9.11 -3.44 6.69
CA PHE A 212 -7.85 -4.12 6.43
C PHE A 212 -7.31 -4.89 7.61
N THR A 213 -6.41 -5.83 7.34
CA THR A 213 -5.77 -6.71 8.31
C THR A 213 -4.36 -7.10 7.88
N SER A 214 -3.50 -7.44 8.84
CA SER A 214 -2.31 -8.26 8.56
C SER A 214 -2.72 -9.73 8.54
N PRO A 215 -2.70 -10.40 7.37
CA PRO A 215 -3.15 -11.79 7.27
C PRO A 215 -2.20 -12.75 7.99
N ARG A 216 -2.72 -13.86 8.47
CA ARG A 216 -1.89 -15.00 8.87
C ARG A 216 -1.23 -15.58 7.61
N LEU A 217 0.09 -15.75 7.64
CA LEU A 217 0.83 -16.24 6.48
C LEU A 217 0.61 -17.74 6.28
N SER A 218 0.65 -18.49 7.38
CA SER A 218 0.39 -19.94 7.35
C SER A 218 -1.03 -20.21 6.86
N GLY A 219 -1.15 -20.97 5.75
CA GLY A 219 -2.42 -21.27 5.09
C GLY A 219 -2.87 -20.24 4.05
N THR A 220 -2.23 -19.06 3.98
CA THR A 220 -2.49 -18.08 2.90
C THR A 220 -1.76 -18.51 1.63
N GLU A 221 -2.53 -18.78 0.56
CA GLU A 221 -1.96 -19.31 -0.69
C GLU A 221 -2.82 -18.98 -1.91
N GLY A 222 -2.25 -19.12 -3.09
CA GLY A 222 -2.93 -19.02 -4.37
C GLY A 222 -2.33 -18.00 -5.30
N LEU A 223 -3.11 -17.57 -6.29
CA LEU A 223 -2.71 -16.67 -7.36
C LEU A 223 -3.42 -15.31 -7.22
N LEU A 224 -2.66 -14.25 -7.14
CA LEU A 224 -3.12 -12.88 -7.39
C LEU A 224 -2.85 -12.52 -8.85
N HIS A 225 -3.86 -12.03 -9.55
CA HIS A 225 -3.75 -11.56 -10.92
C HIS A 225 -4.50 -10.25 -11.10
N VAL A 226 -3.89 -9.30 -11.81
CA VAL A 226 -4.53 -8.03 -12.19
C VAL A 226 -4.19 -7.73 -13.64
N GLY A 227 -5.22 -7.44 -14.45
CA GLY A 227 -5.05 -7.15 -15.88
C GLY A 227 -4.23 -5.90 -16.14
N SER A 228 -4.45 -4.84 -15.37
CA SER A 228 -3.65 -3.61 -15.39
C SER A 228 -3.69 -2.92 -14.04
N VAL A 229 -2.52 -2.55 -13.53
CA VAL A 229 -2.38 -1.80 -12.27
C VAL A 229 -1.21 -0.84 -12.37
N TYR A 230 -1.31 0.31 -11.68
CA TYR A 230 -0.24 1.30 -11.57
C TYR A 230 0.37 1.24 -10.17
N ILE A 231 1.66 0.96 -10.08
CA ILE A 231 2.40 0.88 -8.84
C ILE A 231 3.61 1.79 -8.94
N SER A 232 3.71 2.76 -8.04
CA SER A 232 4.78 3.78 -8.07
C SER A 232 4.90 4.52 -9.42
N GLY A 233 3.75 4.76 -10.09
CA GLY A 233 3.69 5.44 -11.38
C GLY A 233 4.05 4.58 -12.60
N ILE A 234 4.34 3.29 -12.40
CA ILE A 234 4.64 2.34 -13.48
C ILE A 234 3.41 1.47 -13.73
N GLN A 235 2.99 1.36 -14.98
CA GLN A 235 1.94 0.43 -15.38
C GLN A 235 2.48 -0.98 -15.45
N PHE A 236 1.83 -1.89 -14.73
CA PHE A 236 2.00 -3.32 -14.86
C PHE A 236 0.79 -3.91 -15.60
N LYS A 237 1.05 -4.71 -16.60
CA LYS A 237 0.04 -5.39 -17.41
C LYS A 237 0.11 -6.88 -17.16
N ASP A 238 -1.06 -7.52 -17.03
CA ASP A 238 -1.17 -8.96 -16.76
C ASP A 238 -0.24 -9.39 -15.60
N LEU A 239 -0.27 -8.59 -14.52
CA LEU A 239 0.56 -8.84 -13.34
C LEU A 239 0.08 -10.09 -12.61
N THR A 240 1.00 -11.02 -12.32
CA THR A 240 0.72 -12.20 -11.52
C THR A 240 1.70 -12.34 -10.38
N MET A 241 1.18 -12.79 -9.23
CA MET A 241 1.99 -13.17 -8.07
C MET A 241 1.41 -14.45 -7.46
N GLU A 242 2.21 -15.48 -7.31
CA GLU A 242 1.83 -16.72 -6.64
C GLU A 242 2.28 -16.69 -5.19
N PHE A 243 1.40 -17.11 -4.29
CA PHE A 243 1.66 -17.17 -2.85
C PHE A 243 1.59 -18.61 -2.36
N LYS A 244 2.50 -18.94 -1.46
CA LYS A 244 2.47 -20.18 -0.67
C LYS A 244 2.93 -19.86 0.75
N GLU A 245 2.16 -20.31 1.74
CA GLU A 245 2.40 -19.94 3.14
C GLU A 245 2.59 -18.42 3.28
N GLY A 246 1.71 -17.65 2.64
CA GLY A 246 1.68 -16.19 2.66
C GLY A 246 2.91 -15.50 2.04
N ARG A 247 3.80 -16.23 1.35
CA ARG A 247 5.00 -15.66 0.74
C ARG A 247 4.96 -15.76 -0.77
N VAL A 248 5.45 -14.74 -1.44
CA VAL A 248 5.59 -14.71 -2.90
C VAL A 248 6.59 -15.79 -3.33
N THR A 249 6.15 -16.67 -4.21
CA THR A 249 6.96 -17.77 -4.78
C THR A 249 7.26 -17.59 -6.26
N SER A 250 6.40 -16.86 -6.98
CA SER A 250 6.55 -16.59 -8.40
C SER A 250 5.93 -15.25 -8.75
N VAL A 251 6.53 -14.54 -9.69
CA VAL A 251 6.02 -13.26 -10.21
C VAL A 251 6.20 -13.16 -11.71
N SER A 252 5.26 -12.51 -12.39
CA SER A 252 5.41 -12.15 -13.82
C SER A 252 4.55 -10.93 -14.17
N CYS A 253 4.85 -10.27 -15.29
CA CYS A 253 3.95 -9.33 -15.94
C CYS A 253 4.05 -9.40 -17.45
N GLY A 254 3.00 -8.95 -18.15
CA GLY A 254 2.86 -8.98 -19.61
C GLY A 254 3.48 -7.80 -20.34
N ASN A 255 4.06 -6.82 -19.66
CA ASN A 255 4.51 -5.55 -20.24
C ASN A 255 5.33 -5.69 -21.53
N PHE A 256 6.27 -6.61 -21.56
CA PHE A 256 7.16 -6.83 -22.71
C PHE A 256 6.60 -7.86 -23.69
N LEU A 257 5.70 -8.74 -23.26
CA LEU A 257 5.05 -9.71 -24.14
C LEU A 257 4.08 -9.04 -25.11
N GLU A 258 3.32 -8.05 -24.65
CA GLU A 258 2.39 -7.28 -25.50
C GLU A 258 3.12 -6.43 -26.55
N ALA A 259 4.38 -6.06 -26.31
CA ALA A 259 5.20 -5.29 -27.25
C ALA A 259 5.79 -6.15 -28.38
N LEU A 260 5.73 -7.49 -28.29
CA LEU A 260 6.27 -8.38 -29.29
C LEU A 260 5.39 -8.39 -30.56
N PRO A 261 6.01 -8.58 -31.74
CA PRO A 261 5.25 -8.79 -32.96
C PRO A 261 4.43 -10.11 -32.90
N PRO A 262 3.29 -10.21 -33.60
CA PRO A 262 2.42 -11.40 -33.53
C PRO A 262 3.10 -12.73 -33.87
N LEU A 263 4.20 -12.68 -34.65
CA LEU A 263 4.96 -13.85 -35.09
C LEU A 263 6.29 -14.00 -34.31
N ALA A 264 6.42 -13.41 -33.14
CA ALA A 264 7.61 -13.55 -32.33
C ALA A 264 7.92 -15.02 -32.00
N GLY A 265 9.19 -15.38 -32.10
CA GLY A 265 9.69 -16.73 -31.80
C GLY A 265 9.64 -17.06 -30.30
N GLU A 266 9.75 -18.34 -29.97
CA GLU A 266 9.74 -18.79 -28.56
C GLU A 266 10.87 -18.21 -27.72
N GLN A 267 12.02 -17.93 -28.34
CA GLN A 267 13.15 -17.30 -27.64
C GLN A 267 12.84 -15.85 -27.28
N GLU A 268 12.26 -15.07 -28.19
CA GLU A 268 11.85 -13.67 -27.95
C GLU A 268 10.77 -13.59 -26.85
N LYS A 269 9.82 -14.53 -26.85
CA LYS A 269 8.80 -14.63 -25.78
C LYS A 269 9.41 -14.93 -24.41
N LYS A 270 10.41 -15.83 -24.34
CA LYS A 270 11.13 -16.13 -23.10
C LYS A 270 11.90 -14.92 -22.58
N GLU A 271 12.59 -14.21 -23.44
CA GLU A 271 13.32 -12.99 -23.09
C GLU A 271 12.38 -11.89 -22.59
N ALA A 272 11.23 -11.70 -23.26
CA ALA A 272 10.21 -10.74 -22.84
C ALA A 272 9.58 -11.13 -21.49
N ALA A 273 9.28 -12.42 -21.27
CA ALA A 273 8.77 -12.90 -19.98
C ALA A 273 9.78 -12.69 -18.85
N GLU A 274 11.05 -12.98 -19.08
CA GLU A 274 12.12 -12.74 -18.09
C GLU A 274 12.32 -11.24 -17.82
N ALA A 275 12.21 -10.40 -18.83
CA ALA A 275 12.22 -8.93 -18.64
C ALA A 275 11.04 -8.46 -17.79
N GLY A 276 9.85 -9.03 -18.01
CA GLY A 276 8.67 -8.78 -17.18
C GLY A 276 8.88 -9.20 -15.73
N ARG A 277 9.40 -10.40 -15.50
CA ARG A 277 9.75 -10.88 -14.16
C ARG A 277 10.74 -9.94 -13.45
N LYS A 278 11.79 -9.53 -14.16
CA LYS A 278 12.79 -8.59 -13.62
C LYS A 278 12.17 -7.25 -13.25
N LEU A 279 11.25 -6.72 -14.05
CA LEU A 279 10.55 -5.47 -13.74
C LEU A 279 9.78 -5.59 -12.41
N VAL A 280 9.04 -6.69 -12.22
CA VAL A 280 8.29 -6.93 -10.97
C VAL A 280 9.25 -7.05 -9.78
N VAL A 281 10.33 -7.83 -9.91
CA VAL A 281 11.32 -7.99 -8.84
C VAL A 281 11.98 -6.66 -8.49
N GLN A 282 12.26 -5.82 -9.47
CA GLN A 282 12.92 -4.54 -9.26
C GLN A 282 11.99 -3.50 -8.63
N GLU A 283 10.78 -3.36 -9.12
CA GLU A 283 9.91 -2.21 -8.80
C GLU A 283 8.86 -2.52 -7.72
N ILE A 284 8.41 -3.77 -7.62
CA ILE A 284 7.45 -4.20 -6.61
C ILE A 284 8.18 -4.86 -5.43
N MET A 285 9.01 -5.86 -5.71
CA MET A 285 9.68 -6.63 -4.67
C MET A 285 10.97 -5.98 -4.15
N ASN A 286 11.38 -4.82 -4.69
CA ASN A 286 12.60 -4.11 -4.29
C ASN A 286 13.82 -5.03 -4.20
N GLN A 287 13.96 -5.93 -5.19
CA GLN A 287 15.02 -6.93 -5.33
C GLN A 287 15.05 -8.03 -4.24
N HIS A 288 14.03 -8.14 -3.40
CA HIS A 288 13.89 -9.29 -2.52
C HIS A 288 13.49 -10.53 -3.33
N GLU A 289 14.05 -11.68 -2.97
CA GLU A 289 13.70 -12.95 -3.61
C GLU A 289 12.27 -13.37 -3.30
N THR A 290 11.80 -13.04 -2.10
CA THR A 290 10.44 -13.30 -1.63
C THR A 290 10.02 -12.20 -0.66
N LEU A 291 8.73 -11.93 -0.60
CA LEU A 291 8.10 -11.04 0.37
C LEU A 291 6.88 -11.72 0.99
N PRO A 292 6.57 -11.45 2.26
CA PRO A 292 5.30 -11.87 2.84
C PRO A 292 4.14 -11.04 2.28
N MET A 293 2.92 -11.54 2.37
CA MET A 293 1.71 -10.73 2.26
C MET A 293 1.59 -9.91 3.54
N GLY A 294 1.77 -8.60 3.42
CA GLY A 294 1.73 -7.65 4.54
C GLY A 294 0.32 -7.22 4.89
N GLU A 295 -0.57 -7.21 3.89
CA GLU A 295 -1.95 -6.74 4.05
C GLU A 295 -2.92 -7.48 3.16
N PHE A 296 -4.15 -7.64 3.68
CA PHE A 296 -5.37 -7.89 2.93
C PHE A 296 -6.40 -6.84 3.32
N ALA A 297 -6.95 -6.15 2.33
CA ALA A 297 -7.94 -5.11 2.52
C ALA A 297 -9.10 -5.21 1.55
N ILE A 298 -10.23 -4.61 1.94
CA ILE A 298 -11.40 -4.42 1.08
C ILE A 298 -11.70 -2.93 1.03
N GLY A 299 -11.31 -2.28 -0.08
CA GLY A 299 -11.68 -0.90 -0.36
C GLY A 299 -13.20 -0.79 -0.53
N THR A 300 -13.79 0.26 0.02
CA THR A 300 -15.24 0.50 0.01
C THR A 300 -15.63 1.82 -0.65
N ASN A 301 -14.64 2.62 -1.10
CA ASN A 301 -14.90 3.89 -1.76
C ASN A 301 -15.27 3.69 -3.24
N THR A 302 -16.46 3.14 -3.46
CA THR A 302 -17.01 2.92 -4.80
C THR A 302 -17.27 4.21 -5.57
N THR A 303 -17.43 5.35 -4.87
CA THR A 303 -17.57 6.68 -5.49
C THR A 303 -16.26 7.08 -6.18
N ALA A 304 -15.11 6.88 -5.51
CA ALA A 304 -13.80 7.12 -6.12
C ALA A 304 -13.57 6.20 -7.34
N TYR A 305 -13.95 4.93 -7.23
CA TYR A 305 -13.86 4.00 -8.36
C TYR A 305 -14.70 4.46 -9.56
N ALA A 306 -15.97 4.84 -9.33
CA ALA A 306 -16.86 5.31 -10.38
C ALA A 306 -16.34 6.60 -11.05
N MET A 307 -15.80 7.54 -10.28
CA MET A 307 -15.14 8.74 -10.80
C MET A 307 -13.94 8.37 -11.68
N ALA A 308 -13.07 7.50 -11.18
CA ALA A 308 -11.87 7.08 -11.90
C ALA A 308 -12.19 6.43 -13.26
N GLU A 309 -13.20 5.55 -13.30
CA GLU A 309 -13.66 4.90 -14.52
C GLU A 309 -14.32 5.91 -15.48
N ARG A 310 -15.17 6.81 -14.96
CA ARG A 310 -15.88 7.81 -15.79
C ARG A 310 -14.94 8.75 -16.51
N PHE A 311 -13.89 9.23 -15.84
CA PHE A 311 -12.91 10.14 -16.42
C PHE A 311 -11.71 9.44 -17.05
N GLY A 312 -11.58 8.12 -16.89
CA GLY A 312 -10.43 7.35 -17.40
C GLY A 312 -9.10 7.77 -16.79
N ILE A 313 -9.08 8.10 -15.49
CA ILE A 313 -7.93 8.69 -14.79
C ILE A 313 -7.28 7.78 -13.74
N THR A 314 -7.60 6.48 -13.75
CA THR A 314 -7.07 5.54 -12.75
C THR A 314 -5.55 5.56 -12.68
N ASP A 315 -4.87 5.76 -13.80
CA ASP A 315 -3.41 5.83 -13.91
C ASP A 315 -2.80 7.14 -13.38
N ARG A 316 -3.63 8.13 -13.10
CA ARG A 316 -3.23 9.45 -12.58
C ARG A 316 -3.58 9.66 -11.12
N LEU A 317 -4.29 8.71 -10.51
CA LEU A 317 -4.66 8.77 -9.10
C LEU A 317 -3.50 8.33 -8.20
N PRO A 318 -3.35 8.95 -7.01
CA PRO A 318 -2.40 8.50 -6.02
C PRO A 318 -2.86 7.20 -5.39
N ILE A 319 -1.92 6.44 -4.83
CA ILE A 319 -2.22 5.18 -4.14
C ILE A 319 -3.25 5.37 -3.02
N LEU A 320 -3.18 6.47 -2.30
CA LEU A 320 -4.12 6.89 -1.27
C LEU A 320 -5.61 6.79 -1.69
N ILE A 321 -5.92 7.00 -2.97
CA ILE A 321 -7.27 6.85 -3.52
C ILE A 321 -7.46 5.46 -4.12
N VAL A 322 -6.45 4.96 -4.85
CA VAL A 322 -6.53 3.69 -5.58
C VAL A 322 -6.77 2.50 -4.64
N GLU A 323 -6.12 2.47 -3.48
CA GLU A 323 -6.29 1.41 -2.48
C GLU A 323 -7.74 1.32 -1.96
N LYS A 324 -8.46 2.44 -1.91
CA LYS A 324 -9.86 2.48 -1.47
C LYS A 324 -10.87 2.03 -2.55
N MET A 325 -10.42 1.84 -3.82
CA MET A 325 -11.28 1.58 -4.97
C MET A 325 -11.51 0.09 -5.27
N GLY A 326 -11.12 -0.81 -4.39
CA GLY A 326 -11.30 -2.25 -4.54
C GLY A 326 -10.54 -3.06 -3.51
N PRO A 327 -10.67 -4.39 -3.50
CA PRO A 327 -9.83 -5.21 -2.66
C PRO A 327 -8.37 -5.09 -3.11
N HIS A 328 -7.48 -5.00 -2.13
CA HIS A 328 -6.06 -4.92 -2.40
C HIS A 328 -5.26 -5.80 -1.44
N PHE A 329 -4.03 -6.09 -1.87
CA PHE A 329 -3.10 -6.95 -1.18
C PHE A 329 -1.74 -6.28 -1.18
N ALA A 330 -1.16 -6.03 -0.03
CA ALA A 330 0.20 -5.53 0.02
C ALA A 330 1.21 -6.68 0.12
N VAL A 331 2.34 -6.52 -0.59
CA VAL A 331 3.51 -7.37 -0.40
C VAL A 331 4.58 -6.61 0.36
N GLY A 332 5.19 -7.28 1.34
CA GLY A 332 6.23 -6.72 2.20
C GLY A 332 5.81 -6.57 3.64
N ASP A 333 6.12 -5.41 4.21
CA ASP A 333 5.85 -5.08 5.61
C ASP A 333 4.34 -4.90 5.85
N THR A 334 3.88 -5.06 7.09
CA THR A 334 2.48 -4.81 7.46
C THR A 334 2.17 -3.30 7.49
N CYS A 335 0.91 -2.91 7.45
CA CYS A 335 0.49 -1.51 7.62
C CYS A 335 0.93 -0.93 8.97
N TYR A 336 1.09 -1.79 9.97
CA TYR A 336 1.49 -1.40 11.32
C TYR A 336 2.99 -1.40 11.56
N SER A 337 3.82 -1.57 10.51
CA SER A 337 5.28 -1.61 10.63
C SER A 337 5.82 -0.46 11.45
N TRP A 338 6.57 -0.79 12.52
CA TRP A 338 7.11 0.11 13.53
C TRP A 338 6.11 0.68 14.54
N SER A 339 4.82 0.34 14.44
CA SER A 339 3.75 0.75 15.36
C SER A 339 2.92 -0.43 15.89
N GLU A 340 3.33 -1.67 15.61
CA GLU A 340 2.57 -2.88 15.96
C GLU A 340 2.28 -3.03 17.45
N ASP A 341 3.14 -2.46 18.29
CA ASP A 341 3.00 -2.51 19.76
C ASP A 341 2.07 -1.40 20.31
N SER A 342 1.66 -0.43 19.46
CA SER A 342 0.70 0.60 19.84
C SER A 342 -0.73 0.05 19.74
N PRO A 343 -1.55 0.13 20.80
CA PRO A 343 -2.93 -0.34 20.75
C PRO A 343 -3.73 0.46 19.72
N MET A 344 -4.55 -0.25 18.92
CA MET A 344 -5.49 0.33 17.97
C MET A 344 -6.89 -0.16 18.32
N TYR A 345 -7.86 0.75 18.34
CA TYR A 345 -9.25 0.43 18.65
C TYR A 345 -10.16 0.90 17.52
N ASN A 346 -11.05 0.02 17.11
CA ASN A 346 -12.11 0.40 16.20
C ASN A 346 -13.16 1.30 16.88
N PRO A 347 -13.96 2.03 16.10
CA PRO A 347 -15.02 2.89 16.63
C PRO A 347 -16.07 2.17 17.50
N ASP A 348 -16.23 0.85 17.40
CA ASP A 348 -17.07 0.03 18.25
C ASP A 348 -16.43 -0.31 19.63
N GLY A 349 -15.19 0.12 19.85
CA GLY A 349 -14.41 -0.06 21.05
C GLY A 349 -13.62 -1.37 21.12
N LYS A 350 -13.70 -2.24 20.10
CA LYS A 350 -12.88 -3.46 20.03
C LYS A 350 -11.44 -3.15 19.67
N GLU A 351 -10.50 -3.86 20.32
CA GLU A 351 -9.09 -3.78 19.99
C GLU A 351 -8.81 -4.53 18.68
N MET A 352 -8.14 -3.86 17.73
CA MET A 352 -7.60 -4.48 16.54
C MET A 352 -6.34 -5.25 16.89
N THR A 353 -6.37 -6.58 16.82
CA THR A 353 -5.29 -7.46 17.30
C THR A 353 -4.41 -8.04 16.19
N ALA A 354 -4.89 -8.13 14.95
CA ALA A 354 -4.14 -8.67 13.82
C ALA A 354 -3.20 -7.61 13.20
N ARG A 355 -2.35 -7.00 14.02
CA ARG A 355 -1.33 -6.03 13.60
C ARG A 355 -0.02 -6.68 13.18
N ASP A 356 0.21 -7.90 13.65
CA ASP A 356 1.36 -8.73 13.33
C ASP A 356 0.99 -9.89 12.43
N ASN A 357 1.96 -10.34 11.65
CA ASN A 357 2.01 -11.67 11.07
C ASN A 357 3.24 -12.44 11.56
N GLU A 358 3.44 -13.69 11.09
CA GLU A 358 4.55 -14.56 11.54
C GLU A 358 5.93 -14.00 11.20
N VAL A 359 6.01 -12.96 10.37
CA VAL A 359 7.27 -12.30 10.01
C VAL A 359 7.48 -11.04 10.83
N SER A 360 6.50 -10.13 10.88
CA SER A 360 6.64 -8.87 11.61
C SER A 360 6.88 -9.09 13.10
N ILE A 361 6.30 -10.14 13.70
CA ILE A 361 6.51 -10.50 15.10
C ILE A 361 7.98 -10.83 15.43
N LEU A 362 8.78 -11.22 14.44
CA LEU A 362 10.21 -11.52 14.62
C LEU A 362 11.02 -10.30 15.04
N ARG A 363 10.47 -9.07 14.93
CA ARG A 363 11.11 -7.86 15.42
C ARG A 363 11.44 -7.93 16.91
N LYS A 364 10.67 -8.71 17.66
CA LYS A 364 10.88 -8.90 19.11
C LYS A 364 12.16 -9.68 19.44
N GLU A 365 12.66 -10.44 18.48
CA GLU A 365 13.92 -11.18 18.57
C GLU A 365 15.03 -10.48 17.79
N ASP A 366 14.75 -10.15 16.52
CA ASP A 366 15.70 -9.54 15.59
C ASP A 366 14.96 -8.71 14.53
N VAL A 367 15.04 -7.41 14.65
CA VAL A 367 14.42 -6.43 13.76
C VAL A 367 14.80 -6.65 12.28
N SER A 368 16.01 -7.15 12.01
CA SER A 368 16.47 -7.41 10.64
C SER A 368 15.72 -8.55 9.93
N ARG A 369 15.00 -9.36 10.69
CA ARG A 369 14.20 -10.48 10.17
C ARG A 369 12.74 -10.11 9.90
N ALA A 370 12.30 -8.98 10.42
CA ALA A 370 10.90 -8.56 10.43
C ALA A 370 10.54 -7.62 9.30
N TYR A 371 11.43 -6.71 8.92
CA TYR A 371 11.12 -5.62 8.00
C TYR A 371 11.96 -5.67 6.73
N PHE A 372 11.27 -5.54 5.60
CA PHE A 372 11.83 -5.54 4.24
C PHE A 372 11.98 -4.12 3.70
N GLY A 373 11.35 -3.14 4.33
CA GLY A 373 11.31 -1.77 3.84
C GLY A 373 10.50 -1.61 2.56
N VAL A 374 9.54 -2.49 2.36
CA VAL A 374 8.63 -2.53 1.22
C VAL A 374 7.22 -2.72 1.74
N HIS A 375 6.29 -1.93 1.24
CA HIS A 375 4.85 -2.12 1.36
C HIS A 375 4.26 -1.67 0.02
N LYS A 376 3.74 -2.60 -0.77
CA LYS A 376 3.24 -2.32 -2.13
C LYS A 376 1.87 -2.93 -2.32
N ASP A 377 0.88 -2.05 -2.42
CA ASP A 377 -0.52 -2.41 -2.64
C ASP A 377 -0.79 -2.75 -4.09
N ILE A 378 -1.52 -3.82 -4.30
CA ILE A 378 -1.97 -4.31 -5.59
C ILE A 378 -3.48 -4.44 -5.53
N THR A 379 -4.19 -3.50 -6.17
CA THR A 379 -5.64 -3.41 -6.14
C THR A 379 -6.27 -4.15 -7.31
N ILE A 380 -7.29 -4.96 -7.04
CA ILE A 380 -8.16 -5.57 -8.07
C ILE A 380 -9.35 -4.63 -8.28
N PRO A 381 -9.55 -4.07 -9.48
CA PRO A 381 -10.73 -3.24 -9.75
C PRO A 381 -12.01 -4.07 -9.69
N TYR A 382 -13.14 -3.47 -9.24
CA TYR A 382 -14.40 -4.19 -9.08
C TYR A 382 -14.87 -4.93 -10.34
N LYS A 383 -14.61 -4.39 -11.53
CA LYS A 383 -14.97 -5.03 -12.81
C LYS A 383 -14.21 -6.34 -13.10
N GLU A 384 -13.06 -6.54 -12.45
CA GLU A 384 -12.24 -7.75 -12.55
C GLU A 384 -12.46 -8.72 -11.38
N LEU A 385 -13.26 -8.31 -10.39
CA LEU A 385 -13.50 -9.07 -9.17
C LEU A 385 -14.72 -9.99 -9.33
N GLY A 386 -14.53 -11.27 -9.11
CA GLY A 386 -15.61 -12.26 -9.09
C GLY A 386 -16.29 -12.31 -7.73
N SER A 387 -15.56 -12.66 -6.70
CA SER A 387 -16.14 -12.74 -5.34
C SER A 387 -15.12 -12.55 -4.24
N ILE A 388 -15.62 -12.08 -3.09
CA ILE A 388 -14.98 -12.18 -1.78
C ILE A 388 -15.96 -12.95 -0.89
N THR A 389 -15.53 -14.11 -0.40
CA THR A 389 -16.37 -15.02 0.38
C THR A 389 -15.68 -15.38 1.68
N VAL A 390 -16.31 -15.08 2.78
CA VAL A 390 -15.96 -15.57 4.13
C VAL A 390 -16.32 -17.05 4.22
N VAL A 391 -15.40 -17.85 4.71
CA VAL A 391 -15.65 -19.26 5.07
C VAL A 391 -15.50 -19.38 6.57
N GLU A 392 -16.62 -19.65 7.26
CA GLU A 392 -16.66 -19.78 8.69
C GLU A 392 -16.23 -21.19 9.13
N PRO A 393 -15.78 -21.38 10.39
CA PRO A 393 -15.58 -22.72 10.95
C PRO A 393 -16.82 -23.60 10.76
N GLY A 394 -16.61 -24.80 10.19
CA GLY A 394 -17.73 -25.69 9.84
C GLY A 394 -18.23 -25.54 8.40
N GLY A 395 -17.65 -24.64 7.60
CA GLY A 395 -17.85 -24.56 6.16
C GLY A 395 -19.01 -23.67 5.71
N THR A 396 -19.66 -22.92 6.61
CA THR A 396 -20.65 -21.89 6.22
C THR A 396 -19.97 -20.82 5.36
N ARG A 397 -20.62 -20.43 4.26
CA ARG A 397 -20.08 -19.47 3.30
C ARG A 397 -20.93 -18.21 3.28
N VAL A 398 -20.31 -17.06 3.51
CA VAL A 398 -20.97 -15.74 3.48
C VAL A 398 -20.26 -14.87 2.44
N SER A 399 -20.98 -14.50 1.40
CA SER A 399 -20.44 -13.63 0.34
C SER A 399 -20.52 -12.17 0.77
N ILE A 400 -19.39 -11.47 0.75
CA ILE A 400 -19.31 -10.00 0.89
C ILE A 400 -19.52 -9.35 -0.47
N ILE A 401 -18.77 -9.82 -1.47
CA ILE A 401 -18.84 -9.35 -2.86
C ILE A 401 -19.12 -10.52 -3.78
N LYS A 402 -19.96 -10.31 -4.78
CA LYS A 402 -20.22 -11.23 -5.88
C LYS A 402 -20.33 -10.45 -7.18
N ASP A 403 -19.63 -10.92 -8.22
CA ASP A 403 -19.58 -10.28 -9.53
C ASP A 403 -19.28 -8.76 -9.47
N GLY A 404 -18.31 -8.38 -8.62
CA GLY A 404 -17.91 -7.01 -8.37
C GLY A 404 -18.93 -6.15 -7.62
N ARG A 405 -19.97 -6.74 -7.01
CA ARG A 405 -21.02 -6.04 -6.28
C ARG A 405 -21.06 -6.47 -4.81
N PHE A 406 -21.28 -5.52 -3.92
CA PHE A 406 -21.50 -5.81 -2.50
C PHE A 406 -22.86 -6.47 -2.31
N VAL A 407 -22.88 -7.65 -1.72
CA VAL A 407 -24.09 -8.47 -1.52
C VAL A 407 -24.35 -8.80 -0.04
N LEU A 408 -23.44 -8.43 0.84
CA LEU A 408 -23.61 -8.60 2.28
C LEU A 408 -24.71 -7.64 2.77
N PRO A 409 -25.71 -8.10 3.56
CA PRO A 409 -26.73 -7.22 4.11
C PRO A 409 -26.11 -6.04 4.88
N GLY A 410 -26.60 -4.83 4.59
CA GLY A 410 -26.10 -3.57 5.18
C GLY A 410 -24.97 -2.89 4.38
N THR A 411 -24.56 -3.46 3.24
CA THR A 411 -23.53 -2.88 2.37
C THR A 411 -24.06 -2.44 1.01
N GLU A 412 -25.34 -2.60 0.75
CA GLU A 412 -26.00 -2.40 -0.56
C GLU A 412 -25.81 -0.98 -1.09
N GLU A 413 -25.69 -0.01 -0.21
CA GLU A 413 -25.52 1.39 -0.57
C GLU A 413 -24.21 1.65 -1.33
N LEU A 414 -23.17 0.84 -1.09
CA LEU A 414 -21.91 0.93 -1.83
C LEU A 414 -22.09 0.68 -3.33
N ASN A 415 -23.14 -0.04 -3.73
CA ASN A 415 -23.40 -0.30 -5.14
C ASN A 415 -23.97 0.91 -5.89
N GLN A 416 -24.52 1.91 -5.20
CA GLN A 416 -25.16 3.07 -5.85
C GLN A 416 -24.19 3.85 -6.77
N ALA A 417 -22.93 3.93 -6.41
CA ALA A 417 -21.92 4.57 -7.24
C ALA A 417 -21.54 3.69 -8.45
N LEU A 418 -21.55 2.37 -8.29
CA LEU A 418 -21.22 1.41 -9.34
C LEU A 418 -22.34 1.29 -10.42
N ASP A 419 -23.53 1.82 -10.14
CA ASP A 419 -24.70 1.81 -11.04
C ASP A 419 -24.79 3.09 -11.91
N ARG A 420 -23.93 4.06 -11.67
CA ARG A 420 -23.86 5.34 -12.40
C ARG A 420 -22.95 5.23 -13.62
#